data_3bcf608974973cfe0c23a8c5dd381617
#
_entry.id   3bcf608974973cfe0c23a8c5dd381617
#
_cell.length_a   1.000
_cell.length_b   1.000
_cell.length_c   1.000
_cell.angle_alpha   90.00
_cell.angle_beta   90.00
_cell.angle_gamma   90.00
#
_symmetry.space_group_name_H-M   'P 1'
#
loop_
_entity.id
_entity.type
_entity.pdbx_description
1 polymer ?
#
loop_
_entity_poly.entity_id
_entity_poly.type
_entity_poly.pdbx_seq_one_letter_code
_entity_poly.pdbx_strand_id
1 'polypeptide(L)'
;MKRIRSDKIILDDRLLDGYVYFENEKIIEVSPNEHPVSEEYDAVGHYVSTGFIDIHTHGGAGNRFEGSADEIVQGCNFHLLHGTTSICPTISAADIACMAQSVTCIEEAMRDPRVKGTIIGAHLEGPYLSPKQAGAQSPDFITAPKEEEYLPLLQRFGKTIARWSYAPEQDAEGKFAKALHAHGIIASAGHTDAIYSDMLCAMENGCHLVTHLYSCTSTVTRDHGFRRLGVIETAFLCDDLFVEIICDGKHLPPELIQLIYKIKGADKIALITDSLALAGTNQTRGKMQHTEFIIEDGVCKLMDRSAFAGSIATADRLLRVATKEAGIPLLDAVKMITATPAAIMHLPTKGHLAPAMDADIVVFDEDINLQAVFAKGIQAN
;
A
#
# COMPACT_ATOMS: atom_id res chain seq x y z
N MET A 1 -26.11 18.73 2.33
CA MET A 1 -25.30 18.18 3.44
C MET A 1 -25.89 16.82 3.85
N LYS A 2 -25.04 15.81 3.99
CA LYS A 2 -25.36 14.45 4.46
C LYS A 2 -24.64 14.20 5.78
N ARG A 3 -25.02 13.17 6.53
CA ARG A 3 -24.31 12.75 7.73
C ARG A 3 -24.28 11.24 7.92
N ILE A 4 -23.28 10.78 8.66
CA ILE A 4 -23.23 9.43 9.23
C ILE A 4 -23.29 9.58 10.75
N ARG A 5 -24.23 8.85 11.40
CA ARG A 5 -24.36 8.77 12.85
C ARG A 5 -23.68 7.51 13.37
N SER A 6 -22.78 7.63 14.37
CA SER A 6 -22.24 6.46 15.08
C SER A 6 -21.84 6.83 16.50
N ASP A 7 -21.89 5.86 17.39
CA ASP A 7 -21.34 5.91 18.76
C ASP A 7 -19.86 5.50 18.83
N LYS A 8 -19.25 5.14 17.65
CA LYS A 8 -17.88 4.62 17.54
C LYS A 8 -17.12 5.24 16.36
N ILE A 9 -17.14 6.59 16.21
CA ILE A 9 -16.36 7.28 15.18
C ILE A 9 -14.89 7.29 15.60
N ILE A 10 -14.01 6.75 14.76
CA ILE A 10 -12.57 6.64 15.00
C ILE A 10 -11.90 7.95 14.62
N LEU A 11 -11.41 8.69 15.61
CA LEU A 11 -10.52 9.82 15.45
C LEU A 11 -9.06 9.38 15.71
N ASP A 12 -8.13 10.28 15.54
CA ASP A 12 -6.69 9.99 15.64
C ASP A 12 -6.28 9.44 17.04
N ASP A 13 -6.98 9.87 18.09
CA ASP A 13 -6.62 9.58 19.48
C ASP A 13 -7.75 8.94 20.31
N ARG A 14 -8.96 8.89 19.79
CA ARG A 14 -10.13 8.41 20.55
C ARG A 14 -11.30 7.98 19.67
N LEU A 15 -12.29 7.37 20.30
CA LEU A 15 -13.62 7.19 19.72
C LEU A 15 -14.50 8.39 20.09
N LEU A 16 -15.33 8.80 19.14
CA LEU A 16 -16.35 9.84 19.33
C LEU A 16 -17.74 9.24 19.13
N ASP A 17 -18.64 9.50 20.07
CA ASP A 17 -20.09 9.33 19.89
C ASP A 17 -20.64 10.61 19.26
N GLY A 18 -21.11 10.54 18.01
CA GLY A 18 -21.45 11.75 17.27
C GLY A 18 -21.76 11.52 15.79
N TYR A 19 -21.35 12.46 14.99
CA TYR A 19 -21.73 12.58 13.59
C TYR A 19 -20.53 12.98 12.72
N VAL A 20 -20.47 12.41 11.51
CA VAL A 20 -19.61 12.89 10.42
C VAL A 20 -20.50 13.56 9.38
N TYR A 21 -20.36 14.87 9.23
CA TYR A 21 -21.08 15.66 8.24
C TYR A 21 -20.25 15.85 6.99
N PHE A 22 -20.83 15.63 5.83
CA PHE A 22 -20.15 15.82 4.55
C PHE A 22 -21.11 16.39 3.48
N GLU A 23 -20.51 17.05 2.52
CA GLU A 23 -21.21 17.59 1.37
C GLU A 23 -20.34 17.46 0.13
N ASN A 24 -20.91 16.93 -0.95
CA ASN A 24 -20.15 16.53 -2.13
C ASN A 24 -19.00 15.59 -1.73
N GLU A 25 -17.76 15.94 -2.09
CA GLU A 25 -16.58 15.11 -1.85
C GLU A 25 -15.86 15.42 -0.52
N LYS A 26 -16.41 16.33 0.32
CA LYS A 26 -15.68 16.84 1.50
C LYS A 26 -16.40 16.64 2.82
N ILE A 27 -15.64 16.31 3.85
CA ILE A 27 -16.07 16.37 5.24
C ILE A 27 -16.18 17.84 5.63
N ILE A 28 -17.32 18.21 6.20
CA ILE A 28 -17.61 19.57 6.67
C ILE A 28 -17.35 19.70 8.16
N GLU A 29 -17.78 18.69 8.93
CA GLU A 29 -17.64 18.70 10.39
C GLU A 29 -17.64 17.26 10.92
N VAL A 30 -16.92 17.03 12.03
CA VAL A 30 -17.05 15.83 12.86
C VAL A 30 -17.37 16.32 14.28
N SER A 31 -18.55 15.99 14.80
CA SER A 31 -19.09 16.66 15.98
C SER A 31 -20.00 15.73 16.80
N PRO A 32 -20.04 15.88 18.13
CA PRO A 32 -21.05 15.24 18.95
C PRO A 32 -22.44 15.90 18.80
N ASN A 33 -22.51 17.10 18.21
CA ASN A 33 -23.75 17.87 18.10
C ASN A 33 -24.50 17.47 16.84
N GLU A 34 -25.84 17.37 16.99
CA GLU A 34 -26.73 17.09 15.87
C GLU A 34 -27.10 18.37 15.12
N HIS A 35 -27.01 18.33 13.78
CA HIS A 35 -27.43 19.39 12.87
C HIS A 35 -28.41 18.85 11.83
N PRO A 36 -29.35 19.66 11.33
CA PRO A 36 -30.27 19.24 10.27
C PRO A 36 -29.57 18.88 8.97
N VAL A 37 -29.95 17.78 8.35
CA VAL A 37 -29.38 17.26 7.10
C VAL A 37 -30.48 16.80 6.13
N SER A 38 -30.12 16.61 4.86
CA SER A 38 -31.03 16.07 3.85
C SER A 38 -31.03 14.54 3.83
N GLU A 39 -29.95 13.90 4.30
CA GLU A 39 -29.78 12.46 4.25
C GLU A 39 -28.89 11.99 5.42
N GLU A 40 -29.28 10.89 6.05
CA GLU A 40 -28.53 10.26 7.14
C GLU A 40 -28.28 8.78 6.85
N TYR A 41 -27.06 8.33 7.15
CA TYR A 41 -26.71 6.92 7.27
C TYR A 41 -26.55 6.57 8.75
N ASP A 42 -27.40 5.68 9.27
CA ASP A 42 -27.32 5.21 10.66
C ASP A 42 -26.30 4.07 10.78
N ALA A 43 -25.20 4.34 11.47
CA ALA A 43 -24.14 3.41 11.78
C ALA A 43 -23.98 3.15 13.28
N VAL A 44 -25.02 3.38 14.08
CA VAL A 44 -24.97 3.10 15.53
C VAL A 44 -24.63 1.64 15.78
N GLY A 45 -23.69 1.38 16.70
CA GLY A 45 -23.14 0.06 16.98
C GLY A 45 -21.96 -0.33 16.08
N HIS A 46 -21.66 0.42 15.02
CA HIS A 46 -20.55 0.16 14.09
C HIS A 46 -19.47 1.22 14.20
N TYR A 47 -18.24 0.83 13.91
CA TYR A 47 -17.12 1.76 13.78
C TYR A 47 -17.23 2.54 12.47
N VAL A 48 -16.88 3.82 12.54
CA VAL A 48 -16.76 4.71 11.39
C VAL A 48 -15.34 5.23 11.33
N SER A 49 -14.61 4.94 10.27
CA SER A 49 -13.25 5.43 10.03
C SER A 49 -13.14 6.18 8.71
N THR A 50 -12.05 6.90 8.52
CA THR A 50 -11.66 7.35 7.19
C THR A 50 -11.37 6.15 6.28
N GLY A 51 -11.45 6.34 4.95
CA GLY A 51 -11.22 5.30 3.96
C GLY A 51 -9.79 4.74 4.02
N PHE A 52 -9.65 3.44 3.76
CA PHE A 52 -8.35 2.76 3.75
C PHE A 52 -7.54 3.16 2.52
N ILE A 53 -6.21 3.16 2.68
CA ILE A 53 -5.25 3.54 1.64
C ILE A 53 -4.29 2.37 1.43
N ASP A 54 -4.31 1.79 0.24
CA ASP A 54 -3.39 0.72 -0.15
C ASP A 54 -2.37 1.23 -1.16
N ILE A 55 -1.12 1.29 -0.73
CA ILE A 55 -0.04 1.86 -1.52
C ILE A 55 0.80 0.81 -2.27
N HIS A 56 0.41 -0.48 -2.19
CA HIS A 56 1.09 -1.59 -2.85
C HIS A 56 0.12 -2.74 -3.15
N THR A 57 -0.32 -2.89 -4.40
CA THR A 57 -1.20 -3.97 -4.83
C THR A 57 -1.12 -4.17 -6.36
N HIS A 58 -1.11 -5.42 -6.83
CA HIS A 58 -0.91 -5.80 -8.25
C HIS A 58 -2.20 -6.11 -9.00
N GLY A 59 -3.34 -6.17 -8.30
CA GLY A 59 -4.62 -6.44 -8.94
C GLY A 59 -5.68 -7.03 -8.02
N GLY A 60 -6.81 -7.43 -8.60
CA GLY A 60 -7.92 -8.06 -7.90
C GLY A 60 -9.07 -8.43 -8.83
N ALA A 61 -9.94 -9.34 -8.38
CA ALA A 61 -11.10 -9.85 -9.13
C ALA A 61 -10.78 -10.37 -10.53
N GLY A 62 -9.60 -10.97 -10.72
CA GLY A 62 -9.14 -11.46 -12.01
C GLY A 62 -8.41 -10.44 -12.88
N ASN A 63 -8.28 -9.19 -12.45
CA ASN A 63 -7.72 -8.09 -13.20
C ASN A 63 -6.31 -7.73 -12.71
N ARG A 64 -5.37 -7.49 -13.62
CA ARG A 64 -3.99 -7.09 -13.34
C ARG A 64 -3.78 -5.61 -13.58
N PHE A 65 -2.92 -4.99 -12.78
CA PHE A 65 -2.61 -3.58 -12.94
C PHE A 65 -1.54 -3.30 -14.01
N GLU A 66 -0.89 -4.35 -14.53
CA GLU A 66 -0.11 -4.28 -15.77
C GLU A 66 -0.96 -4.45 -17.04
N GLY A 67 -2.28 -4.64 -16.89
CA GLY A 67 -3.22 -4.86 -17.99
C GLY A 67 -3.72 -3.58 -18.64
N SER A 68 -4.90 -3.65 -19.24
CA SER A 68 -5.58 -2.51 -19.84
C SER A 68 -6.15 -1.54 -18.79
N ALA A 69 -6.47 -0.32 -19.20
CA ALA A 69 -7.16 0.64 -18.34
C ALA A 69 -8.49 0.08 -17.77
N ASP A 70 -9.21 -0.74 -18.55
CA ASP A 70 -10.44 -1.39 -18.09
C ASP A 70 -10.20 -2.40 -16.95
N GLU A 71 -9.15 -3.22 -17.04
CA GLU A 71 -8.74 -4.12 -15.97
C GLU A 71 -8.35 -3.33 -14.71
N ILE A 72 -7.61 -2.22 -14.86
CA ILE A 72 -7.22 -1.35 -13.74
C ILE A 72 -8.47 -0.78 -13.04
N VAL A 73 -9.44 -0.27 -13.79
CA VAL A 73 -10.72 0.23 -13.26
C VAL A 73 -11.44 -0.86 -12.46
N GLN A 74 -11.55 -2.08 -13.00
CA GLN A 74 -12.24 -3.18 -12.34
C GLN A 74 -11.51 -3.63 -11.07
N GLY A 75 -10.18 -3.77 -11.11
CA GLY A 75 -9.36 -4.12 -9.96
C GLY A 75 -9.44 -3.07 -8.84
N CYS A 76 -9.37 -1.77 -9.19
CA CYS A 76 -9.52 -0.69 -8.20
C CYS A 76 -10.91 -0.68 -7.55
N ASN A 77 -11.98 -0.88 -8.33
CA ASN A 77 -13.34 -0.94 -7.81
C ASN A 77 -13.59 -2.20 -6.97
N PHE A 78 -12.90 -3.31 -7.25
CA PHE A 78 -12.91 -4.48 -6.36
C PHE A 78 -12.35 -4.14 -4.97
N HIS A 79 -11.16 -3.54 -4.92
CA HIS A 79 -10.55 -3.14 -3.64
C HIS A 79 -11.37 -2.09 -2.89
N LEU A 80 -12.08 -1.22 -3.60
CA LEU A 80 -13.00 -0.24 -3.00
C LEU A 80 -14.10 -0.92 -2.17
N LEU A 81 -14.67 -2.02 -2.66
CA LEU A 81 -15.70 -2.79 -1.91
C LEU A 81 -15.14 -3.41 -0.62
N HIS A 82 -13.83 -3.49 -0.50
CA HIS A 82 -13.10 -3.93 0.69
C HIS A 82 -12.50 -2.78 1.51
N GLY A 83 -13.00 -1.55 1.31
CA GLY A 83 -12.66 -0.37 2.11
C GLY A 83 -11.51 0.47 1.56
N THR A 84 -10.80 0.04 0.52
CA THR A 84 -9.69 0.78 -0.09
C THR A 84 -10.23 1.92 -0.96
N THR A 85 -10.38 3.10 -0.38
CA THR A 85 -10.86 4.29 -1.12
C THR A 85 -9.77 5.00 -1.91
N SER A 86 -8.50 4.74 -1.58
CA SER A 86 -7.34 5.27 -2.28
C SER A 86 -6.33 4.15 -2.52
N ILE A 87 -5.86 4.02 -3.75
CA ILE A 87 -5.07 2.86 -4.20
C ILE A 87 -3.91 3.30 -5.08
N CYS A 88 -2.77 2.62 -4.95
CA CYS A 88 -1.61 2.80 -5.81
C CYS A 88 -1.37 1.51 -6.62
N PRO A 89 -1.91 1.39 -7.85
CA PRO A 89 -1.70 0.23 -8.70
C PRO A 89 -0.21 -0.04 -8.92
N THR A 90 0.22 -1.28 -8.66
CA THR A 90 1.62 -1.69 -8.71
C THR A 90 1.93 -2.45 -10.00
N ILE A 91 3.02 -2.08 -10.65
CA ILE A 91 3.58 -2.70 -11.85
C ILE A 91 4.83 -3.47 -11.44
N SER A 92 4.83 -4.77 -11.64
CA SER A 92 5.97 -5.66 -11.40
C SER A 92 7.12 -5.40 -12.38
N ALA A 93 8.32 -5.87 -12.05
CA ALA A 93 9.51 -5.73 -12.89
C ALA A 93 9.27 -6.27 -14.31
N ALA A 94 9.51 -5.43 -15.30
CA ALA A 94 9.39 -5.72 -16.73
C ALA A 94 10.36 -4.85 -17.53
N ASP A 95 10.42 -5.04 -18.84
CA ASP A 95 11.11 -4.11 -19.72
C ASP A 95 10.54 -2.69 -19.55
N ILE A 96 11.41 -1.69 -19.58
CA ILE A 96 11.04 -0.27 -19.41
C ILE A 96 9.92 0.16 -20.36
N ALA A 97 9.92 -0.33 -21.59
CA ALA A 97 8.86 -0.04 -22.56
C ALA A 97 7.50 -0.63 -22.14
N CYS A 98 7.49 -1.85 -21.60
CA CYS A 98 6.28 -2.48 -21.06
C CYS A 98 5.78 -1.74 -19.81
N MET A 99 6.69 -1.35 -18.90
CA MET A 99 6.33 -0.55 -17.73
C MET A 99 5.75 0.81 -18.14
N ALA A 100 6.34 1.50 -19.14
CA ALA A 100 5.81 2.76 -19.68
C ALA A 100 4.40 2.59 -20.23
N GLN A 101 4.11 1.49 -20.93
CA GLN A 101 2.78 1.19 -21.42
C GLN A 101 1.79 0.98 -20.27
N SER A 102 2.15 0.24 -19.23
CA SER A 102 1.30 0.03 -18.06
C SER A 102 1.03 1.36 -17.31
N VAL A 103 2.03 2.23 -17.17
CA VAL A 103 1.83 3.58 -16.60
C VAL A 103 0.85 4.40 -17.46
N THR A 104 0.90 4.27 -18.80
CA THR A 104 -0.07 4.91 -19.68
C THR A 104 -1.50 4.42 -19.41
N CYS A 105 -1.69 3.10 -19.24
CA CYS A 105 -3.00 2.53 -18.90
C CYS A 105 -3.50 3.01 -17.53
N ILE A 106 -2.59 3.15 -16.55
CA ILE A 106 -2.94 3.74 -15.23
C ILE A 106 -3.33 5.21 -15.39
N GLU A 107 -2.59 5.99 -16.20
CA GLU A 107 -2.94 7.40 -16.49
C GLU A 107 -4.31 7.54 -17.16
N GLU A 108 -4.68 6.60 -18.02
CA GLU A 108 -6.03 6.52 -18.61
C GLU A 108 -7.08 6.18 -17.56
N ALA A 109 -6.83 5.15 -16.73
CA ALA A 109 -7.73 4.75 -15.65
C ALA A 109 -7.96 5.86 -14.61
N MET A 110 -6.94 6.67 -14.28
CA MET A 110 -7.07 7.83 -13.39
C MET A 110 -8.10 8.87 -13.89
N ARG A 111 -8.35 8.92 -15.18
CA ARG A 111 -9.33 9.83 -15.81
C ARG A 111 -10.68 9.17 -16.08
N ASP A 112 -10.80 7.87 -15.87
CA ASP A 112 -12.01 7.12 -16.16
C ASP A 112 -13.07 7.35 -15.07
N PRO A 113 -14.27 7.87 -15.41
CA PRO A 113 -15.34 8.15 -14.44
C PRO A 113 -15.92 6.89 -13.78
N ARG A 114 -15.59 5.70 -14.27
CA ARG A 114 -15.98 4.44 -13.65
C ARG A 114 -15.14 4.10 -12.41
N VAL A 115 -13.98 4.73 -12.22
CA VAL A 115 -13.20 4.63 -10.98
C VAL A 115 -13.92 5.41 -9.89
N LYS A 116 -14.50 4.69 -8.94
CA LYS A 116 -15.29 5.30 -7.85
C LYS A 116 -14.41 5.85 -6.72
N GLY A 117 -13.26 5.21 -6.46
CA GLY A 117 -12.27 5.67 -5.48
C GLY A 117 -11.25 6.66 -6.07
N THR A 118 -10.05 6.68 -5.51
CA THR A 118 -8.92 7.49 -5.98
C THR A 118 -7.76 6.59 -6.35
N ILE A 119 -7.29 6.66 -7.59
CA ILE A 119 -5.97 6.15 -7.97
C ILE A 119 -4.96 7.24 -7.64
N ILE A 120 -4.05 6.96 -6.69
CA ILE A 120 -3.02 7.90 -6.21
C ILE A 120 -1.98 8.16 -7.31
N GLY A 121 -1.65 7.11 -8.07
CA GLY A 121 -0.65 7.06 -9.12
C GLY A 121 -0.09 5.66 -9.24
N ALA A 122 0.87 5.46 -10.14
CA ALA A 122 1.52 4.18 -10.34
C ALA A 122 2.61 3.92 -9.28
N HIS A 123 2.68 2.71 -8.75
CA HIS A 123 3.84 2.18 -8.08
C HIS A 123 4.63 1.31 -9.07
N LEU A 124 5.90 1.61 -9.29
CA LEU A 124 6.81 0.77 -10.06
C LEU A 124 7.63 -0.10 -9.10
N GLU A 125 7.48 -1.41 -9.17
CA GLU A 125 8.25 -2.34 -8.37
C GLU A 125 9.33 -3.00 -9.23
N GLY A 126 10.49 -2.37 -9.26
CA GLY A 126 11.60 -2.73 -10.16
C GLY A 126 11.59 -1.90 -11.46
N PRO A 127 12.39 -2.29 -12.46
CA PRO A 127 13.22 -3.49 -12.59
C PRO A 127 14.57 -3.41 -11.86
N TYR A 128 14.85 -2.33 -11.18
CA TYR A 128 16.14 -2.05 -10.53
C TYR A 128 16.23 -2.73 -9.17
N LEU A 129 16.20 -4.07 -9.18
CA LEU A 129 16.13 -4.94 -8.00
C LEU A 129 17.43 -5.74 -7.82
N SER A 130 17.58 -6.39 -6.66
CA SER A 130 18.67 -7.33 -6.41
C SER A 130 18.35 -8.70 -7.02
N PRO A 131 19.23 -9.28 -7.84
CA PRO A 131 19.07 -10.65 -8.31
C PRO A 131 18.99 -11.69 -7.17
N LYS A 132 19.61 -11.39 -6.01
CA LYS A 132 19.56 -12.26 -4.83
C LYS A 132 18.23 -12.21 -4.09
N GLN A 133 17.47 -11.13 -4.27
CA GLN A 133 16.22 -10.88 -3.59
C GLN A 133 15.04 -10.79 -4.60
N ALA A 134 15.15 -11.49 -5.71
CA ALA A 134 14.16 -11.48 -6.79
C ALA A 134 12.76 -11.89 -6.30
N GLY A 135 12.65 -12.85 -5.36
CA GLY A 135 11.37 -13.38 -4.93
C GLY A 135 10.57 -13.93 -6.11
N ALA A 136 9.37 -13.40 -6.35
CA ALA A 136 8.54 -13.77 -7.49
C ALA A 136 8.78 -12.91 -8.75
N GLN A 137 9.59 -11.85 -8.66
CA GLN A 137 9.96 -11.05 -9.82
C GLN A 137 10.79 -11.89 -10.79
N SER A 138 10.54 -11.74 -12.10
CA SER A 138 11.29 -12.50 -13.11
C SER A 138 12.74 -12.01 -13.18
N PRO A 139 13.73 -12.90 -12.98
CA PRO A 139 15.14 -12.53 -13.06
C PRO A 139 15.55 -11.95 -14.43
N ASP A 140 14.80 -12.28 -15.50
CA ASP A 140 15.07 -11.80 -16.86
C ASP A 140 14.97 -10.27 -16.99
N PHE A 141 14.23 -9.61 -16.09
CA PHE A 141 14.01 -8.17 -16.12
C PHE A 141 14.81 -7.40 -15.08
N ILE A 142 15.45 -8.11 -14.12
CA ILE A 142 16.20 -7.45 -13.05
C ILE A 142 17.51 -6.85 -13.61
N THR A 143 17.69 -5.54 -13.38
CA THR A 143 18.87 -4.79 -13.83
C THR A 143 19.23 -3.68 -12.85
N ALA A 144 20.43 -3.09 -13.00
CA ALA A 144 20.77 -1.86 -12.27
C ALA A 144 20.14 -0.62 -12.93
N PRO A 145 19.92 0.48 -12.19
CA PRO A 145 19.40 1.73 -12.75
C PRO A 145 20.30 2.28 -13.86
N LYS A 146 19.69 2.65 -15.00
CA LYS A 146 20.39 3.30 -16.11
C LYS A 146 19.71 4.64 -16.40
N GLU A 147 20.50 5.70 -16.39
CA GLU A 147 19.99 7.06 -16.54
C GLU A 147 19.25 7.26 -17.86
N GLU A 148 19.75 6.69 -18.96
CA GLU A 148 19.12 6.71 -20.28
C GLU A 148 17.79 5.98 -20.33
N GLU A 149 17.47 5.09 -19.38
CA GLU A 149 16.22 4.35 -19.29
C GLU A 149 15.21 5.07 -18.38
N TYR A 150 15.60 5.48 -17.16
CA TYR A 150 14.66 6.03 -16.18
C TYR A 150 14.36 7.52 -16.40
N LEU A 151 15.28 8.34 -16.88
CA LEU A 151 15.03 9.78 -17.07
C LEU A 151 13.89 10.07 -18.06
N PRO A 152 13.81 9.40 -19.23
CA PRO A 152 12.67 9.60 -20.12
C PRO A 152 11.32 9.22 -19.49
N LEU A 153 11.29 8.16 -18.63
CA LEU A 153 10.09 7.80 -17.87
C LEU A 153 9.71 8.91 -16.90
N LEU A 154 10.67 9.39 -16.10
CA LEU A 154 10.43 10.45 -15.11
C LEU A 154 9.94 11.74 -15.80
N GLN A 155 10.53 12.11 -16.93
CA GLN A 155 10.13 13.28 -17.70
C GLN A 155 8.71 13.14 -18.26
N ARG A 156 8.33 11.96 -18.75
CA ARG A 156 7.02 11.70 -19.35
C ARG A 156 5.92 11.48 -18.33
N PHE A 157 6.21 10.73 -17.25
CA PHE A 157 5.23 10.19 -16.33
C PHE A 157 5.43 10.64 -14.87
N GLY A 158 6.30 11.60 -14.59
CA GLY A 158 6.63 12.02 -13.22
C GLY A 158 5.43 12.52 -12.39
N LYS A 159 4.29 12.85 -13.03
CA LYS A 159 3.04 13.17 -12.35
C LYS A 159 2.11 11.98 -12.15
N THR A 160 2.36 10.88 -12.86
CA THR A 160 1.57 9.65 -12.81
C THR A 160 2.23 8.61 -11.93
N ILE A 161 3.58 8.55 -11.94
CA ILE A 161 4.35 7.67 -11.05
C ILE A 161 4.35 8.30 -9.66
N ALA A 162 3.73 7.63 -8.69
CA ALA A 162 3.66 8.10 -7.31
C ALA A 162 4.85 7.58 -6.47
N ARG A 163 5.30 6.35 -6.74
CA ARG A 163 6.40 5.72 -6.02
C ARG A 163 7.15 4.70 -6.87
N TRP A 164 8.38 4.39 -6.45
CA TRP A 164 9.23 3.42 -7.15
C TRP A 164 10.08 2.63 -6.14
N SER A 165 9.90 1.29 -6.14
CA SER A 165 10.72 0.37 -5.34
C SER A 165 11.95 -0.08 -6.10
N TYR A 166 13.10 -0.02 -5.45
CA TYR A 166 14.40 -0.38 -6.03
C TYR A 166 15.36 -0.96 -4.97
N ALA A 167 16.43 -1.58 -5.40
CA ALA A 167 17.51 -2.10 -4.54
C ALA A 167 18.61 -1.05 -4.37
N PRO A 168 18.79 -0.45 -3.17
CA PRO A 168 19.79 0.59 -2.93
C PRO A 168 21.24 0.21 -3.31
N GLU A 169 21.65 -1.03 -3.12
CA GLU A 169 22.97 -1.51 -3.52
C GLU A 169 23.22 -1.49 -5.04
N GLN A 170 22.14 -1.38 -5.85
CA GLN A 170 22.25 -1.19 -7.29
C GLN A 170 22.43 0.29 -7.69
N ASP A 171 22.24 1.22 -6.74
CA ASP A 171 22.36 2.67 -6.91
C ASP A 171 23.42 3.24 -5.94
N ALA A 172 24.63 2.71 -5.99
CA ALA A 172 25.70 2.99 -5.02
C ALA A 172 26.06 4.47 -4.86
N GLU A 173 25.79 5.32 -5.87
CA GLU A 173 26.00 6.77 -5.82
C GLU A 173 24.72 7.56 -5.46
N GLY A 174 23.59 6.89 -5.25
CA GLY A 174 22.30 7.51 -4.94
C GLY A 174 21.71 8.35 -6.07
N LYS A 175 22.16 8.19 -7.31
CA LYS A 175 21.73 8.99 -8.46
C LYS A 175 20.25 8.76 -8.79
N PHE A 176 19.82 7.51 -8.77
CA PHE A 176 18.45 7.15 -9.05
C PHE A 176 17.50 7.64 -7.96
N ALA A 177 17.83 7.39 -6.68
CA ALA A 177 17.05 7.91 -5.55
C ALA A 177 16.92 9.43 -5.61
N LYS A 178 18.00 10.15 -5.88
CA LYS A 178 18.01 11.60 -6.03
C LYS A 178 17.15 12.08 -7.21
N ALA A 179 17.15 11.34 -8.33
CA ALA A 179 16.30 11.65 -9.47
C ALA A 179 14.82 11.47 -9.15
N LEU A 180 14.43 10.40 -8.44
CA LEU A 180 13.07 10.18 -7.96
C LEU A 180 12.63 11.33 -7.05
N HIS A 181 13.43 11.66 -6.04
CA HIS A 181 13.15 12.75 -5.11
C HIS A 181 12.97 14.10 -5.82
N ALA A 182 13.81 14.41 -6.80
CA ALA A 182 13.71 15.64 -7.60
C ALA A 182 12.41 15.74 -8.42
N HIS A 183 11.77 14.61 -8.74
CA HIS A 183 10.48 14.53 -9.43
C HIS A 183 9.29 14.37 -8.47
N GLY A 184 9.51 14.40 -7.14
CA GLY A 184 8.47 14.21 -6.13
C GLY A 184 7.95 12.77 -6.05
N ILE A 185 8.70 11.79 -6.53
CA ILE A 185 8.36 10.37 -6.52
C ILE A 185 8.95 9.75 -5.26
N ILE A 186 8.15 8.96 -4.53
CA ILE A 186 8.58 8.28 -3.32
C ILE A 186 9.51 7.13 -3.67
N ALA A 187 10.78 7.25 -3.29
CA ALA A 187 11.76 6.17 -3.40
C ALA A 187 11.58 5.17 -2.24
N SER A 188 11.58 3.88 -2.54
CA SER A 188 11.38 2.82 -1.57
C SER A 188 12.38 1.68 -1.76
N ALA A 189 13.04 1.25 -0.67
CA ALA A 189 13.97 0.12 -0.70
C ALA A 189 13.18 -1.20 -0.68
N GLY A 190 13.28 -2.00 -1.75
CA GLY A 190 12.59 -3.28 -1.87
C GLY A 190 13.33 -4.26 -2.76
N HIS A 191 13.10 -5.57 -2.60
CA HIS A 191 13.80 -6.62 -3.31
C HIS A 191 15.33 -6.39 -3.30
N THR A 192 15.89 -6.22 -2.12
CA THR A 192 17.24 -5.67 -1.93
C THR A 192 18.09 -6.48 -0.98
N ASP A 193 19.35 -6.64 -1.32
CA ASP A 193 20.41 -7.25 -0.50
C ASP A 193 21.28 -6.17 0.18
N ALA A 194 20.78 -4.91 0.22
CA ALA A 194 21.47 -3.76 0.78
C ALA A 194 21.94 -4.01 2.22
N ILE A 195 23.09 -3.48 2.56
CA ILE A 195 23.60 -3.40 3.93
C ILE A 195 23.36 -2.00 4.51
N TYR A 196 23.69 -1.81 5.78
CA TYR A 196 23.47 -0.55 6.49
C TYR A 196 24.02 0.68 5.76
N SER A 197 25.24 0.60 5.19
CA SER A 197 25.84 1.72 4.45
C SER A 197 25.09 2.08 3.17
N ASP A 198 24.52 1.09 2.46
CA ASP A 198 23.77 1.31 1.24
C ASP A 198 22.44 2.01 1.57
N MET A 199 21.80 1.57 2.67
CA MET A 199 20.57 2.21 3.17
C MET A 199 20.80 3.65 3.62
N LEU A 200 21.92 3.95 4.31
CA LEU A 200 22.25 5.33 4.67
C LEU A 200 22.43 6.21 3.43
N CYS A 201 23.16 5.72 2.42
CA CYS A 201 23.30 6.45 1.16
C CYS A 201 21.94 6.70 0.49
N ALA A 202 21.06 5.70 0.46
CA ALA A 202 19.72 5.84 -0.08
C ALA A 202 18.89 6.88 0.69
N MET A 203 18.95 6.86 2.03
CA MET A 203 18.23 7.84 2.90
C MET A 203 18.74 9.26 2.67
N GLU A 204 20.03 9.48 2.57
CA GLU A 204 20.63 10.79 2.25
C GLU A 204 20.15 11.35 0.90
N ASN A 205 19.71 10.46 -0.01
CA ASN A 205 19.18 10.81 -1.33
C ASN A 205 17.65 10.72 -1.45
N GLY A 206 16.93 10.63 -0.31
CA GLY A 206 15.47 10.75 -0.25
C GLY A 206 14.68 9.44 -0.20
N CYS A 207 15.33 8.29 0.00
CA CYS A 207 14.65 7.01 0.21
C CYS A 207 14.32 6.82 1.70
N HIS A 208 13.06 7.03 2.09
CA HIS A 208 12.59 6.93 3.47
C HIS A 208 11.52 5.85 3.69
N LEU A 209 11.37 4.90 2.77
CA LEU A 209 10.40 3.82 2.85
C LEU A 209 11.08 2.47 2.57
N VAL A 210 10.69 1.44 3.30
CA VAL A 210 11.04 0.04 3.01
C VAL A 210 9.79 -0.69 2.53
N THR A 211 9.87 -1.23 1.34
CA THR A 211 8.81 -2.04 0.70
C THR A 211 8.72 -3.40 1.41
N HIS A 212 7.50 -3.83 1.76
CA HIS A 212 7.14 -5.14 2.36
C HIS A 212 8.26 -5.77 3.22
N LEU A 213 8.56 -5.12 4.34
CA LEU A 213 9.60 -5.54 5.30
C LEU A 213 9.54 -7.05 5.61
N TYR A 214 10.67 -7.73 5.61
CA TYR A 214 10.88 -9.19 5.69
C TYR A 214 10.63 -9.96 4.39
N SER A 215 9.92 -9.42 3.42
CA SER A 215 9.78 -10.05 2.11
C SER A 215 10.89 -9.54 1.18
N CYS A 216 11.76 -10.44 0.73
CA CYS A 216 12.87 -10.10 -0.19
C CYS A 216 13.71 -8.89 0.29
N THR A 217 14.00 -8.83 1.59
CA THR A 217 14.86 -7.82 2.22
C THR A 217 15.95 -8.50 3.03
N SER A 218 17.19 -7.93 2.98
CA SER A 218 18.33 -8.45 3.72
C SER A 218 18.18 -8.31 5.24
N THR A 219 18.77 -9.23 5.97
CA THR A 219 18.91 -9.23 7.43
C THR A 219 20.39 -9.31 7.83
N VAL A 220 20.68 -9.41 9.12
CA VAL A 220 22.06 -9.55 9.63
C VAL A 220 22.81 -10.69 8.94
N THR A 221 23.91 -10.35 8.33
CA THR A 221 24.84 -11.30 7.72
C THR A 221 26.19 -11.33 8.46
N ARG A 222 27.10 -12.23 8.02
CA ARG A 222 28.48 -12.30 8.50
C ARG A 222 29.44 -12.06 7.35
N ASP A 223 30.39 -11.15 7.59
CA ASP A 223 31.53 -10.96 6.71
C ASP A 223 32.81 -11.12 7.50
N HIS A 224 33.62 -12.13 7.16
CA HIS A 224 34.84 -12.49 7.89
C HIS A 224 34.65 -12.57 9.42
N GLY A 225 33.47 -13.05 9.87
CA GLY A 225 33.10 -13.15 11.28
C GLY A 225 32.42 -11.93 11.89
N PHE A 226 32.55 -10.74 11.28
CA PHE A 226 31.88 -9.52 11.71
C PHE A 226 30.41 -9.54 11.29
N ARG A 227 29.53 -8.93 12.14
CA ARG A 227 28.12 -8.75 11.80
C ARG A 227 27.95 -7.51 10.92
N ARG A 228 27.17 -7.66 9.85
CA ARG A 228 26.69 -6.57 9.02
C ARG A 228 25.18 -6.52 9.13
N LEU A 229 24.63 -5.33 9.40
CA LEU A 229 23.19 -5.11 9.42
C LEU A 229 22.66 -5.09 7.99
N GLY A 230 21.48 -5.67 7.79
CA GLY A 230 20.73 -5.59 6.56
C GLY A 230 19.66 -4.48 6.63
N VAL A 231 18.74 -4.52 5.67
CA VAL A 231 17.63 -3.57 5.57
C VAL A 231 16.70 -3.64 6.80
N ILE A 232 16.43 -4.86 7.29
CA ILE A 232 15.51 -5.06 8.42
C ILE A 232 16.02 -4.34 9.67
N GLU A 233 17.27 -4.57 10.05
CA GLU A 233 17.88 -3.96 11.23
C GLU A 233 18.08 -2.45 11.03
N THR A 234 18.37 -2.02 9.81
CA THR A 234 18.47 -0.59 9.49
C THR A 234 17.11 0.09 9.64
N ALA A 235 16.03 -0.54 9.18
CA ALA A 235 14.68 -0.01 9.35
C ALA A 235 14.28 0.13 10.82
N PHE A 236 14.74 -0.79 11.67
CA PHE A 236 14.49 -0.72 13.11
C PHE A 236 15.36 0.29 13.84
N LEU A 237 16.58 0.53 13.36
CA LEU A 237 17.52 1.47 13.96
C LEU A 237 17.24 2.92 13.58
N CYS A 238 16.72 3.16 12.36
CA CYS A 238 16.48 4.50 11.83
C CYS A 238 15.01 4.88 12.02
N ASP A 239 14.73 5.81 12.94
CA ASP A 239 13.37 6.26 13.26
C ASP A 239 12.69 6.97 12.08
N ASP A 240 13.46 7.56 11.17
CA ASP A 240 12.94 8.27 9.99
C ASP A 240 12.43 7.35 8.88
N LEU A 241 12.84 6.06 8.90
CA LEU A 241 12.34 5.09 7.93
C LEU A 241 10.92 4.65 8.25
N PHE A 242 10.05 4.75 7.25
CA PHE A 242 8.76 4.05 7.22
C PHE A 242 8.95 2.62 6.72
N VAL A 243 8.04 1.74 7.08
CA VAL A 243 8.02 0.36 6.61
C VAL A 243 6.63 -0.04 6.14
N GLU A 244 6.56 -0.78 5.06
CA GLU A 244 5.37 -1.51 4.67
C GLU A 244 5.42 -2.92 5.25
N ILE A 245 4.26 -3.46 5.59
CA ILE A 245 4.12 -4.87 5.93
C ILE A 245 2.92 -5.49 5.20
N ILE A 246 3.10 -6.68 4.65
CA ILE A 246 2.01 -7.51 4.12
C ILE A 246 1.30 -8.15 5.31
N CYS A 247 0.21 -7.51 5.76
CA CYS A 247 -0.47 -7.90 7.00
C CYS A 247 -1.60 -8.92 6.75
N ASP A 248 -1.35 -9.93 5.92
CA ASP A 248 -2.32 -10.97 5.54
C ASP A 248 -2.40 -12.15 6.53
N GLY A 249 -1.48 -12.19 7.52
CA GLY A 249 -1.33 -13.28 8.49
C GLY A 249 -0.69 -14.54 7.89
N LYS A 250 -0.04 -14.41 6.72
CA LYS A 250 0.67 -15.50 6.02
C LYS A 250 2.12 -15.12 5.76
N HIS A 251 2.38 -13.96 5.16
CA HIS A 251 3.74 -13.44 4.95
C HIS A 251 4.45 -13.19 6.28
N LEU A 252 3.75 -12.62 7.23
CA LEU A 252 4.25 -12.38 8.57
C LEU A 252 3.32 -13.07 9.59
N PRO A 253 3.87 -13.92 10.48
CA PRO A 253 3.07 -14.45 11.58
C PRO A 253 2.69 -13.31 12.56
N PRO A 254 1.57 -13.43 13.28
CA PRO A 254 1.07 -12.37 14.17
C PRO A 254 2.11 -11.85 15.17
N GLU A 255 2.96 -12.72 15.68
CA GLU A 255 4.03 -12.36 16.63
C GLU A 255 5.09 -11.45 15.99
N LEU A 256 5.39 -11.66 14.71
CA LEU A 256 6.34 -10.81 13.98
C LEU A 256 5.72 -9.45 13.64
N ILE A 257 4.44 -9.40 13.26
CA ILE A 257 3.68 -8.16 13.10
C ILE A 257 3.71 -7.35 14.41
N GLN A 258 3.46 -8.02 15.55
CA GLN A 258 3.50 -7.39 16.87
C GLN A 258 4.91 -6.90 17.23
N LEU A 259 5.97 -7.63 16.86
CA LEU A 259 7.36 -7.21 17.07
C LEU A 259 7.67 -5.93 16.28
N ILE A 260 7.31 -5.89 15.00
CA ILE A 260 7.50 -4.70 14.15
C ILE A 260 6.75 -3.51 14.75
N TYR A 261 5.49 -3.70 15.15
CA TYR A 261 4.68 -2.66 15.78
C TYR A 261 5.30 -2.13 17.06
N LYS A 262 5.83 -3.00 17.95
CA LYS A 262 6.51 -2.57 19.19
C LYS A 262 7.76 -1.73 18.94
N ILE A 263 8.46 -1.96 17.83
CA ILE A 263 9.71 -1.25 17.51
C ILE A 263 9.40 0.06 16.77
N LYS A 264 8.53 0.04 15.77
CA LYS A 264 8.30 1.18 14.86
C LYS A 264 7.13 2.07 15.28
N GLY A 265 6.13 1.52 15.97
CA GLY A 265 4.89 2.23 16.26
C GLY A 265 4.00 2.45 15.02
N ALA A 266 2.73 2.78 15.27
CA ALA A 266 1.73 2.94 14.21
C ALA A 266 2.06 4.06 13.21
N ASP A 267 2.78 5.10 13.64
CA ASP A 267 3.15 6.25 12.80
C ASP A 267 4.17 5.92 11.71
N LYS A 268 4.79 4.74 11.77
CA LYS A 268 5.88 4.35 10.86
C LYS A 268 5.62 3.06 10.10
N ILE A 269 4.43 2.48 10.23
CA ILE A 269 4.04 1.23 9.55
C ILE A 269 2.86 1.50 8.64
N ALA A 270 2.97 1.14 7.35
CA ALA A 270 1.84 1.07 6.43
C ALA A 270 1.45 -0.39 6.21
N LEU A 271 0.17 -0.72 6.42
CA LEU A 271 -0.38 -2.01 6.01
C LEU A 271 -0.64 -1.99 4.51
N ILE A 272 -0.13 -3.00 3.80
CA ILE A 272 -0.33 -3.16 2.36
C ILE A 272 -0.88 -4.55 2.05
N THR A 273 -1.61 -4.66 0.95
CA THR A 273 -2.12 -5.98 0.54
C THR A 273 -1.09 -6.79 -0.22
N ASP A 274 -0.31 -6.18 -1.07
CA ASP A 274 0.51 -6.89 -2.07
C ASP A 274 -0.32 -7.95 -2.80
N SER A 275 -1.58 -7.59 -3.10
CA SER A 275 -2.60 -8.50 -3.59
C SER A 275 -2.44 -8.73 -5.09
N LEU A 276 -2.46 -10.00 -5.51
CA LEU A 276 -2.41 -10.37 -6.92
C LEU A 276 -3.81 -10.37 -7.55
N ALA A 277 -3.85 -10.43 -8.87
CA ALA A 277 -5.07 -10.43 -9.67
C ALA A 277 -6.11 -11.47 -9.23
N LEU A 278 -5.71 -12.61 -8.67
CA LEU A 278 -6.62 -13.68 -8.27
C LEU A 278 -7.36 -13.44 -6.95
N ALA A 279 -7.05 -12.37 -6.22
CA ALA A 279 -7.83 -11.99 -5.04
C ALA A 279 -9.32 -11.83 -5.40
N GLY A 280 -10.21 -12.36 -4.58
CA GLY A 280 -11.65 -12.33 -4.84
C GLY A 280 -12.13 -13.31 -5.92
N THR A 281 -11.29 -14.20 -6.44
CA THR A 281 -11.68 -15.23 -7.41
C THR A 281 -11.62 -16.63 -6.79
N ASN A 282 -12.21 -17.60 -7.49
CA ASN A 282 -12.13 -19.03 -7.14
C ASN A 282 -10.96 -19.75 -7.86
N GLN A 283 -10.14 -19.03 -8.58
CA GLN A 283 -8.99 -19.60 -9.28
C GLN A 283 -7.88 -19.93 -8.28
N THR A 284 -7.21 -21.04 -8.47
CA THR A 284 -6.11 -21.50 -7.61
C THR A 284 -4.74 -21.46 -8.28
N ARG A 285 -4.66 -21.04 -9.53
CA ARG A 285 -3.41 -20.91 -10.29
C ARG A 285 -3.44 -19.64 -11.11
N GLY A 286 -2.29 -18.96 -11.16
CA GLY A 286 -2.12 -17.76 -11.94
C GLY A 286 -0.70 -17.60 -12.44
N LYS A 287 -0.46 -16.49 -13.12
CA LYS A 287 0.84 -16.12 -13.65
C LYS A 287 1.06 -14.62 -13.47
N MET A 288 2.22 -14.26 -12.97
CA MET A 288 2.72 -12.89 -12.89
C MET A 288 3.95 -12.81 -13.79
N GLN A 289 3.88 -12.01 -14.86
CA GLN A 289 4.90 -12.00 -15.92
C GLN A 289 5.21 -13.43 -16.41
N HIS A 290 6.46 -13.89 -16.27
CA HIS A 290 6.89 -15.24 -16.62
C HIS A 290 6.78 -16.25 -15.46
N THR A 291 6.43 -15.78 -14.25
CA THR A 291 6.38 -16.61 -13.04
C THR A 291 4.99 -17.17 -12.80
N GLU A 292 4.87 -18.51 -12.78
CA GLU A 292 3.63 -19.21 -12.41
C GLU A 292 3.54 -19.35 -10.90
N PHE A 293 2.32 -19.25 -10.36
CA PHE A 293 2.06 -19.42 -8.94
C PHE A 293 0.78 -20.22 -8.69
N ILE A 294 0.66 -20.73 -7.47
CA ILE A 294 -0.52 -21.47 -6.99
C ILE A 294 -1.00 -20.84 -5.68
N ILE A 295 -2.33 -20.81 -5.49
CA ILE A 295 -2.92 -20.43 -4.20
C ILE A 295 -3.10 -21.69 -3.36
N GLU A 296 -2.38 -21.75 -2.26
CA GLU A 296 -2.45 -22.77 -1.22
C GLU A 296 -2.38 -22.10 0.16
N ASP A 297 -3.09 -22.63 1.15
CA ASP A 297 -3.13 -22.12 2.53
C ASP A 297 -3.53 -20.62 2.63
N GLY A 298 -4.25 -20.11 1.63
CA GLY A 298 -4.71 -18.72 1.59
C GLY A 298 -3.66 -17.70 1.17
N VAL A 299 -2.60 -18.12 0.47
CA VAL A 299 -1.52 -17.25 -0.02
C VAL A 299 -1.04 -17.74 -1.39
N CYS A 300 -0.49 -16.84 -2.21
CA CYS A 300 0.14 -17.19 -3.47
C CYS A 300 1.56 -17.72 -3.24
N LYS A 301 1.87 -18.91 -3.77
CA LYS A 301 3.18 -19.56 -3.66
C LYS A 301 3.76 -19.79 -5.05
N LEU A 302 5.06 -19.68 -5.20
CA LEU A 302 5.75 -20.18 -6.40
C LEU A 302 5.45 -21.67 -6.60
N MET A 303 5.51 -22.15 -7.83
CA MET A 303 5.17 -23.56 -8.14
C MET A 303 6.04 -24.57 -7.40
N ASP A 304 7.28 -24.22 -7.08
CA ASP A 304 8.21 -25.04 -6.29
C ASP A 304 8.08 -24.85 -4.76
N ARG A 305 7.19 -23.93 -4.29
CA ARG A 305 6.96 -23.53 -2.89
C ARG A 305 8.19 -22.93 -2.20
N SER A 306 9.19 -22.48 -2.94
CA SER A 306 10.40 -21.88 -2.38
C SER A 306 10.15 -20.48 -1.79
N ALA A 307 9.12 -19.75 -2.28
CA ALA A 307 8.73 -18.43 -1.80
C ALA A 307 7.25 -18.15 -2.02
N PHE A 308 6.74 -17.13 -1.34
CA PHE A 308 5.45 -16.53 -1.67
C PHE A 308 5.59 -15.62 -2.90
N ALA A 309 4.50 -15.50 -3.66
CA ALA A 309 4.46 -14.69 -4.88
C ALA A 309 3.64 -13.40 -4.71
N GLY A 310 3.16 -13.13 -3.50
CA GLY A 310 2.23 -12.08 -3.16
C GLY A 310 1.01 -12.64 -2.43
N SER A 311 0.05 -11.78 -2.10
CA SER A 311 -1.13 -12.15 -1.33
C SER A 311 -2.41 -12.27 -2.20
N ILE A 312 -3.51 -12.63 -1.55
CA ILE A 312 -4.88 -12.50 -2.03
C ILE A 312 -5.73 -11.72 -1.01
N ALA A 313 -5.05 -10.97 -0.14
CA ALA A 313 -5.71 -10.23 0.94
C ALA A 313 -6.35 -8.94 0.40
N THR A 314 -7.36 -8.48 1.14
CA THR A 314 -8.01 -7.19 0.97
C THR A 314 -7.81 -6.34 2.22
N ALA A 315 -8.03 -5.04 2.16
CA ALA A 315 -7.73 -4.11 3.25
C ALA A 315 -8.45 -4.46 4.56
N ASP A 316 -9.72 -4.90 4.50
CA ASP A 316 -10.47 -5.40 5.66
C ASP A 316 -9.81 -6.63 6.30
N ARG A 317 -9.20 -7.52 5.50
CA ARG A 317 -8.43 -8.66 6.03
C ARG A 317 -7.18 -8.18 6.77
N LEU A 318 -6.45 -7.18 6.23
CA LEU A 318 -5.26 -6.62 6.88
C LEU A 318 -5.61 -6.06 8.26
N LEU A 319 -6.67 -5.25 8.35
CA LEU A 319 -7.13 -4.66 9.60
C LEU A 319 -7.56 -5.75 10.61
N ARG A 320 -8.22 -6.81 10.13
CA ARG A 320 -8.63 -7.95 10.96
C ARG A 320 -7.43 -8.71 11.52
N VAL A 321 -6.40 -8.97 10.69
CA VAL A 321 -5.16 -9.62 11.15
C VAL A 321 -4.44 -8.75 12.18
N ALA A 322 -4.26 -7.47 11.90
CA ALA A 322 -3.58 -6.54 12.81
C ALA A 322 -4.26 -6.50 14.19
N THR A 323 -5.61 -6.42 14.21
CA THR A 323 -6.34 -6.26 15.47
C THR A 323 -6.62 -7.58 16.19
N LYS A 324 -7.16 -8.59 15.48
CA LYS A 324 -7.67 -9.83 16.08
C LYS A 324 -6.60 -10.89 16.23
N GLU A 325 -5.62 -10.94 15.35
CA GLU A 325 -4.57 -11.96 15.37
C GLU A 325 -3.28 -11.42 16.00
N ALA A 326 -2.80 -10.22 15.60
CA ALA A 326 -1.59 -9.61 16.15
C ALA A 326 -1.83 -8.77 17.42
N GLY A 327 -3.09 -8.51 17.80
CA GLY A 327 -3.44 -7.82 19.05
C GLY A 327 -3.04 -6.33 19.07
N ILE A 328 -2.92 -5.69 17.90
CA ILE A 328 -2.67 -4.25 17.79
C ILE A 328 -3.96 -3.50 18.17
N PRO A 329 -3.89 -2.43 18.99
CA PRO A 329 -5.05 -1.61 19.31
C PRO A 329 -5.75 -1.10 18.05
N LEU A 330 -7.09 -1.07 18.03
CA LEU A 330 -7.87 -0.72 16.84
C LEU A 330 -7.49 0.66 16.25
N LEU A 331 -7.32 1.68 17.10
CA LEU A 331 -6.95 3.02 16.65
C LEU A 331 -5.61 3.02 15.92
N ASP A 332 -4.63 2.30 16.45
CA ASP A 332 -3.30 2.16 15.84
C ASP A 332 -3.35 1.37 14.54
N ALA A 333 -4.10 0.27 14.50
CA ALA A 333 -4.26 -0.53 13.28
C ALA A 333 -4.98 0.27 12.16
N VAL A 334 -5.99 1.06 12.51
CA VAL A 334 -6.66 1.98 11.56
C VAL A 334 -5.67 3.05 11.09
N LYS A 335 -4.86 3.62 11.97
CA LYS A 335 -3.82 4.58 11.60
C LYS A 335 -2.81 3.99 10.61
N MET A 336 -2.40 2.75 10.81
CA MET A 336 -1.46 2.03 9.92
C MET A 336 -2.01 1.77 8.52
N ILE A 337 -3.32 1.80 8.32
CA ILE A 337 -3.97 1.60 7.00
C ILE A 337 -4.60 2.90 6.45
N THR A 338 -4.48 4.01 7.14
CA THR A 338 -5.08 5.31 6.74
C THR A 338 -4.09 6.47 6.85
N ALA A 339 -3.85 7.00 8.04
CA ALA A 339 -3.03 8.20 8.26
C ALA A 339 -1.55 7.98 7.89
N THR A 340 -0.98 6.82 8.24
CA THR A 340 0.42 6.53 7.93
C THR A 340 0.69 6.41 6.43
N PRO A 341 -0.05 5.60 5.64
CA PRO A 341 0.13 5.62 4.19
C PRO A 341 -0.21 6.98 3.55
N ALA A 342 -1.17 7.75 4.10
CA ALA A 342 -1.43 9.11 3.63
C ALA A 342 -0.21 10.03 3.85
N ALA A 343 0.46 9.92 5.00
CA ALA A 343 1.69 10.68 5.30
C ALA A 343 2.84 10.28 4.38
N ILE A 344 3.07 8.98 4.16
CA ILE A 344 4.09 8.46 3.24
C ILE A 344 3.88 9.02 1.83
N MET A 345 2.64 8.99 1.34
CA MET A 345 2.29 9.41 -0.03
C MET A 345 2.00 10.92 -0.17
N HIS A 346 2.21 11.70 0.90
CA HIS A 346 1.95 13.14 0.93
C HIS A 346 0.54 13.53 0.46
N LEU A 347 -0.49 12.83 0.97
CA LEU A 347 -1.90 13.05 0.63
C LEU A 347 -2.57 13.98 1.67
N PRO A 348 -2.60 15.29 1.45
CA PRO A 348 -2.98 16.25 2.49
C PRO A 348 -4.46 16.27 2.84
N THR A 349 -5.31 15.61 2.04
CA THR A 349 -6.76 15.58 2.24
C THR A 349 -7.29 14.19 2.62
N LYS A 350 -6.41 13.25 2.98
CA LYS A 350 -6.77 11.86 3.27
C LYS A 350 -6.19 11.38 4.61
N GLY A 351 -6.67 10.24 5.06
CA GLY A 351 -6.14 9.56 6.25
C GLY A 351 -6.77 9.97 7.58
N HIS A 352 -7.63 10.98 7.62
CA HIS A 352 -8.28 11.48 8.83
C HIS A 352 -9.76 11.79 8.62
N LEU A 353 -10.56 11.68 9.69
CA LEU A 353 -11.92 12.22 9.75
C LEU A 353 -11.87 13.63 10.34
N ALA A 354 -11.70 14.64 9.49
CA ALA A 354 -11.61 16.03 9.90
C ALA A 354 -12.19 16.97 8.83
N PRO A 355 -12.57 18.22 9.19
CA PRO A 355 -13.04 19.22 8.21
C PRO A 355 -12.04 19.41 7.06
N ALA A 356 -12.56 19.60 5.84
CA ALA A 356 -11.85 19.75 4.57
C ALA A 356 -11.16 18.46 4.04
N MET A 357 -11.13 17.35 4.78
CA MET A 357 -10.70 16.05 4.27
C MET A 357 -11.70 15.52 3.25
N ASP A 358 -11.25 14.59 2.42
CA ASP A 358 -12.10 13.89 1.47
C ASP A 358 -13.14 13.05 2.23
N ALA A 359 -14.38 13.01 1.74
CA ALA A 359 -15.44 12.21 2.31
C ALA A 359 -15.29 10.73 1.89
N ASP A 360 -14.11 10.17 2.19
CA ASP A 360 -13.79 8.77 2.06
C ASP A 360 -14.00 8.12 3.43
N ILE A 361 -15.01 7.27 3.57
CA ILE A 361 -15.45 6.77 4.87
C ILE A 361 -15.74 5.27 4.77
N VAL A 362 -15.33 4.52 5.78
CA VAL A 362 -15.62 3.09 5.91
C VAL A 362 -16.37 2.83 7.20
N VAL A 363 -17.46 2.08 7.10
CA VAL A 363 -18.29 1.62 8.23
C VAL A 363 -18.12 0.12 8.39
N PHE A 364 -17.77 -0.36 9.59
CA PHE A 364 -17.56 -1.78 9.86
C PHE A 364 -17.97 -2.19 11.26
N ASP A 365 -18.29 -3.47 11.44
CA ASP A 365 -18.64 -4.04 12.74
C ASP A 365 -17.42 -4.40 13.58
N GLU A 366 -17.66 -4.99 14.77
CA GLU A 366 -16.57 -5.41 15.69
C GLU A 366 -15.66 -6.49 15.10
N ASP A 367 -16.15 -7.29 14.16
CA ASP A 367 -15.39 -8.34 13.46
C ASP A 367 -14.75 -7.83 12.15
N ILE A 368 -14.87 -6.50 11.91
CA ILE A 368 -14.34 -5.83 10.72
C ILE A 368 -15.00 -6.34 9.42
N ASN A 369 -16.29 -6.66 9.50
CA ASN A 369 -17.11 -6.83 8.31
C ASN A 369 -17.62 -5.47 7.87
N LEU A 370 -17.36 -5.11 6.61
CA LEU A 370 -17.76 -3.81 6.08
C LEU A 370 -19.26 -3.73 5.89
N GLN A 371 -19.87 -2.66 6.39
CA GLN A 371 -21.29 -2.36 6.29
C GLN A 371 -21.56 -1.34 5.18
N ALA A 372 -20.69 -0.34 5.05
CA ALA A 372 -20.73 0.65 3.98
C ALA A 372 -19.33 1.21 3.68
N VAL A 373 -19.13 1.56 2.42
CA VAL A 373 -17.95 2.29 1.95
C VAL A 373 -18.43 3.51 1.19
N PHE A 374 -17.95 4.67 1.57
CA PHE A 374 -18.17 5.93 0.87
C PHE A 374 -16.85 6.39 0.27
N ALA A 375 -16.84 6.70 -1.01
CA ALA A 375 -15.74 7.32 -1.69
C ALA A 375 -16.21 8.65 -2.28
N LYS A 376 -15.50 9.72 -1.97
CA LYS A 376 -15.85 11.08 -2.41
C LYS A 376 -17.32 11.43 -2.08
N GLY A 377 -17.80 11.03 -0.89
CA GLY A 377 -19.17 11.28 -0.42
C GLY A 377 -20.27 10.47 -1.10
N ILE A 378 -19.91 9.49 -1.93
CA ILE A 378 -20.86 8.59 -2.63
C ILE A 378 -20.69 7.18 -2.08
N GLN A 379 -21.80 6.56 -1.66
CA GLN A 379 -21.78 5.17 -1.22
C GLN A 379 -21.49 4.24 -2.39
N ALA A 380 -20.51 3.35 -2.23
CA ALA A 380 -20.00 2.47 -3.28
C ALA A 380 -20.67 1.09 -3.30
N ASN A 381 -21.22 0.62 -2.15
CA ASN A 381 -21.86 -0.67 -1.94
C ASN A 381 -23.22 -0.54 -1.27
#